data_731a12ecd979c3bfac9ac129cb15b1fd
#
_entry.id   731a12ecd979c3bfac9ac129cb15b1fd
#
_cell.length_a   1.000
_cell.length_b   1.000
_cell.length_c   1.000
_cell.angle_alpha   90.00
_cell.angle_beta   90.00
_cell.angle_gamma   90.00
#
_symmetry.space_group_name_H-M   'P 1'
#
loop_
_entity.id
_entity.type
_entity.pdbx_description
1 polymer ?
#
loop_
_entity_poly.entity_id
_entity_poly.type
_entity_poly.pdbx_seq_one_letter_code
_entity_poly.pdbx_strand_id
1 'polypeptide(L)'
;MNDIAINKNELINPLALNFPRYLREFISEQDIKENSKETYRRALKQFFSFMSSKSIELNGNDILDYKKFLSDQKLAAYTINSYLVVVRRFFAWTESKKIYPNIAKTIKAMKKPQGFRKENLSNQQIVRVLQGINQSTLQGKRDFAIINLLLRTGLRTVEIQRADIVDIARCADEAKFYIQGKGRDA
;
A
#
# COMPACT_ATOMS: atom_id res chain seq x y z
N MET A 1 23.19 -16.53 49.27
CA MET A 1 22.56 -15.64 48.27
C MET A 1 22.74 -16.32 46.92
N ASN A 2 21.68 -16.95 46.44
CA ASN A 2 21.72 -17.59 45.14
C ASN A 2 21.24 -16.58 44.10
N ASP A 3 22.18 -16.04 43.35
CA ASP A 3 21.85 -15.28 42.14
C ASP A 3 21.26 -16.25 41.12
N ILE A 4 19.94 -16.21 40.96
CA ILE A 4 19.27 -16.88 39.86
C ILE A 4 19.61 -16.09 38.60
N ALA A 5 20.56 -16.61 37.81
CA ALA A 5 20.86 -16.11 36.48
C ALA A 5 19.61 -16.32 35.62
N ILE A 6 18.84 -15.26 35.43
CA ILE A 6 17.69 -15.25 34.50
C ILE A 6 18.28 -15.46 33.10
N ASN A 7 17.98 -16.61 32.54
CA ASN A 7 18.42 -17.00 31.21
C ASN A 7 17.78 -16.05 30.19
N LYS A 8 18.53 -15.19 29.52
CA LYS A 8 18.06 -14.21 28.55
C LYS A 8 17.31 -14.82 27.35
N ASN A 9 17.34 -16.13 27.16
CA ASN A 9 16.64 -16.86 26.12
C ASN A 9 15.15 -17.12 26.40
N GLU A 10 14.67 -16.89 27.64
CA GLU A 10 13.26 -17.10 28.00
C GLU A 10 12.37 -15.88 27.79
N LEU A 11 12.93 -14.78 27.30
CA LEU A 11 12.27 -13.48 27.24
C LEU A 11 11.85 -13.06 25.81
N ILE A 12 11.75 -14.01 24.88
CA ILE A 12 11.32 -13.70 23.51
C ILE A 12 9.80 -13.76 23.42
N ASN A 13 9.19 -12.69 22.91
CA ASN A 13 7.75 -12.64 22.67
C ASN A 13 7.32 -13.82 21.77
N PRO A 14 6.38 -14.70 22.22
CA PRO A 14 5.93 -15.86 21.44
C PRO A 14 5.40 -15.48 20.06
N LEU A 15 4.81 -14.28 19.91
CA LEU A 15 4.33 -13.77 18.65
C LEU A 15 5.51 -13.41 17.72
N ALA A 16 6.58 -12.81 18.26
CA ALA A 16 7.77 -12.45 17.48
C ALA A 16 8.54 -13.72 17.04
N LEU A 17 8.67 -14.70 17.92
CA LEU A 17 9.34 -15.97 17.62
C LEU A 17 8.68 -16.71 16.46
N ASN A 18 7.36 -16.74 16.44
CA ASN A 18 6.57 -17.45 15.42
C ASN A 18 6.09 -16.52 14.29
N PHE A 19 6.56 -15.28 14.25
CA PHE A 19 6.09 -14.29 13.27
C PHE A 19 6.15 -14.76 11.82
N PRO A 20 7.22 -15.41 11.31
CA PRO A 20 7.26 -15.87 9.92
C PRO A 20 6.13 -16.87 9.59
N ARG A 21 5.74 -17.71 10.55
CA ARG A 21 4.63 -18.65 10.42
C ARG A 21 3.30 -17.87 10.40
N TYR A 22 3.05 -17.06 11.41
CA TYR A 22 1.80 -16.29 11.52
C TYR A 22 1.61 -15.30 10.37
N LEU A 23 2.68 -14.73 9.83
CA LEU A 23 2.61 -13.90 8.65
C LEU A 23 2.11 -14.68 7.43
N ARG A 24 2.64 -15.89 7.20
CA ARG A 24 2.18 -16.74 6.08
C ARG A 24 0.71 -17.14 6.24
N GLU A 25 0.33 -17.61 7.42
CA GLU A 25 -1.05 -18.01 7.72
C GLU A 25 -2.02 -16.83 7.55
N PHE A 26 -1.71 -15.68 8.16
CA PHE A 26 -2.51 -14.47 8.02
C PHE A 26 -2.68 -14.06 6.56
N ILE A 27 -1.61 -14.01 5.78
CA ILE A 27 -1.65 -13.58 4.37
C ILE A 27 -2.43 -14.57 3.51
N SER A 28 -2.31 -15.89 3.75
CA SER A 28 -3.04 -16.91 2.99
C SER A 28 -4.55 -16.82 3.19
N GLU A 29 -5.00 -16.44 4.37
CA GLU A 29 -6.42 -16.28 4.71
C GLU A 29 -7.02 -14.96 4.22
N GLN A 30 -6.21 -14.03 3.67
CA GLN A 30 -6.76 -12.77 3.15
C GLN A 30 -7.28 -12.95 1.72
N ASP A 31 -8.57 -12.73 1.52
CA ASP A 31 -9.20 -12.65 0.20
C ASP A 31 -8.94 -11.27 -0.43
N ILE A 32 -7.70 -11.05 -0.87
CA ILE A 32 -7.22 -9.81 -1.49
C ILE A 32 -6.24 -10.11 -2.62
N LYS A 33 -6.13 -9.20 -3.57
CA LYS A 33 -5.18 -9.32 -4.70
C LYS A 33 -3.72 -9.39 -4.22
N GLU A 34 -2.86 -10.07 -5.00
CA GLU A 34 -1.47 -10.33 -4.62
C GLU A 34 -0.67 -9.03 -4.32
N ASN A 35 -0.88 -7.96 -5.08
CA ASN A 35 -0.27 -6.67 -4.79
C ASN A 35 -0.65 -6.10 -3.41
N SER A 36 -1.87 -6.40 -2.94
CA SER A 36 -2.31 -6.02 -1.59
C SER A 36 -1.69 -6.92 -0.53
N LYS A 37 -1.54 -8.22 -0.81
CA LYS A 37 -0.83 -9.17 0.06
C LYS A 37 0.63 -8.73 0.25
N GLU A 38 1.30 -8.29 -0.82
CA GLU A 38 2.67 -7.78 -0.71
C GLU A 38 2.77 -6.50 0.14
N THR A 39 1.78 -5.61 0.02
CA THR A 39 1.68 -4.44 0.89
C THR A 39 1.53 -4.84 2.37
N TYR A 40 0.74 -5.88 2.64
CA TYR A 40 0.54 -6.42 3.99
C TYR A 40 1.82 -7.06 4.53
N ARG A 41 2.52 -7.86 3.71
CA ARG A 41 3.82 -8.45 4.09
C ARG A 41 4.83 -7.38 4.48
N ARG A 42 4.95 -6.33 3.68
CA ARG A 42 5.87 -5.21 3.93
C ARG A 42 5.52 -4.47 5.23
N ALA A 43 4.24 -4.14 5.42
CA ALA A 43 3.78 -3.43 6.61
C ALA A 43 4.05 -4.23 7.90
N LEU A 44 3.77 -5.53 7.91
CA LEU A 44 3.99 -6.38 9.07
C LEU A 44 5.47 -6.65 9.31
N LYS A 45 6.28 -6.88 8.27
CA LYS A 45 7.74 -7.01 8.43
C LYS A 45 8.34 -5.76 9.08
N GLN A 46 7.93 -4.57 8.65
CA GLN A 46 8.40 -3.32 9.25
C GLN A 46 7.94 -3.18 10.71
N PHE A 47 6.68 -3.50 11.01
CA PHE A 47 6.17 -3.47 12.39
C PHE A 47 6.96 -4.41 13.29
N PHE A 48 7.14 -5.66 12.92
CA PHE A 48 7.88 -6.62 13.72
C PHE A 48 9.38 -6.33 13.81
N SER A 49 9.98 -5.76 12.77
CA SER A 49 11.35 -5.25 12.82
C SER A 49 11.50 -4.13 13.86
N PHE A 50 10.53 -3.22 13.94
CA PHE A 50 10.52 -2.18 14.98
C PHE A 50 10.32 -2.79 16.38
N MET A 51 9.49 -3.82 16.51
CA MET A 51 9.21 -4.49 17.77
C MET A 51 10.32 -5.43 18.25
N SER A 52 11.24 -5.87 17.37
CA SER A 52 12.31 -6.82 17.72
C SER A 52 13.25 -6.31 18.81
N SER A 53 13.35 -5.00 18.99
CA SER A 53 14.16 -4.36 20.05
C SER A 53 13.36 -4.04 21.32
N LYS A 54 12.07 -4.38 21.36
CA LYS A 54 11.15 -4.03 22.46
C LYS A 54 10.65 -5.27 23.21
N SER A 55 9.87 -5.01 24.24
CA SER A 55 9.40 -5.90 25.31
C SER A 55 8.93 -7.30 24.89
N ILE A 56 8.97 -8.19 25.86
CA ILE A 56 8.50 -9.58 25.83
C ILE A 56 7.00 -9.67 25.55
N GLU A 57 6.22 -8.78 26.12
CA GLU A 57 4.78 -8.64 25.89
C GLU A 57 4.47 -7.35 25.16
N LEU A 58 3.82 -7.46 24.00
CA LEU A 58 3.32 -6.31 23.25
C LEU A 58 2.00 -5.85 23.84
N ASN A 59 1.83 -4.54 23.91
CA ASN A 59 0.60 -3.91 24.37
C ASN A 59 0.20 -2.71 23.48
N GLY A 60 -0.89 -2.04 23.81
CA GLY A 60 -1.38 -0.92 23.02
C GLY A 60 -0.41 0.27 22.93
N ASN A 61 0.44 0.48 23.95
CA ASN A 61 1.42 1.56 23.95
C ASN A 61 2.53 1.29 22.91
N ASP A 62 2.91 0.04 22.71
CA ASP A 62 3.90 -0.32 21.69
C ASP A 62 3.42 0.05 20.28
N ILE A 63 2.12 -0.08 20.03
CA ILE A 63 1.54 0.36 18.75
C ILE A 63 1.49 1.89 18.64
N LEU A 64 1.28 2.60 19.75
CA LEU A 64 1.38 4.07 19.78
C LEU A 64 2.81 4.53 19.51
N ASP A 65 3.81 3.84 20.09
CA ASP A 65 5.22 4.10 19.83
C ASP A 65 5.58 3.83 18.36
N TYR A 66 5.06 2.74 17.79
CA TYR A 66 5.25 2.47 16.37
C TYR A 66 4.62 3.57 15.49
N LYS A 67 3.43 4.02 15.84
CA LYS A 67 2.78 5.15 15.15
C LYS A 67 3.61 6.42 15.23
N LYS A 68 4.21 6.71 16.40
CA LYS A 68 5.14 7.83 16.59
C LYS A 68 6.38 7.65 15.74
N PHE A 69 7.00 6.48 15.78
CA PHE A 69 8.17 6.15 14.95
C PHE A 69 7.91 6.41 13.45
N LEU A 70 6.75 5.99 12.93
CA LEU A 70 6.38 6.26 11.53
C LEU A 70 6.23 7.76 11.25
N SER A 71 5.72 8.53 12.22
CA SER A 71 5.62 9.99 12.12
C SER A 71 7.00 10.66 12.11
N ASP A 72 7.91 10.21 12.96
CA ASP A 72 9.27 10.73 13.08
C ASP A 72 10.09 10.47 11.78
N GLN A 73 9.73 9.40 11.05
CA GLN A 73 10.23 9.14 9.68
C GLN A 73 9.63 10.09 8.62
N LYS A 74 8.85 11.09 9.02
CA LYS A 74 8.19 12.07 8.13
C LYS A 74 7.30 11.44 7.05
N LEU A 75 6.75 10.26 7.32
CA LEU A 75 5.82 9.61 6.41
C LEU A 75 4.48 10.37 6.36
N ALA A 76 3.88 10.40 5.18
CA ALA A 76 2.56 11.00 5.01
C ALA A 76 1.49 10.26 5.84
N ALA A 77 0.51 10.99 6.39
CA ALA A 77 -0.57 10.43 7.19
C ALA A 77 -1.32 9.27 6.49
N TYR A 78 -1.43 9.31 5.16
CA TYR A 78 -2.03 8.21 4.37
C TYR A 78 -1.17 6.93 4.45
N THR A 79 0.15 7.06 4.36
CA THR A 79 1.09 5.94 4.47
C THR A 79 1.04 5.33 5.86
N ILE A 80 1.10 6.16 6.91
CA ILE A 80 1.00 5.72 8.31
C ILE A 80 -0.32 4.97 8.53
N ASN A 81 -1.43 5.52 8.05
CA ASN A 81 -2.73 4.87 8.17
C ASN A 81 -2.79 3.53 7.43
N SER A 82 -2.14 3.41 6.28
CA SER A 82 -2.05 2.14 5.56
C SER A 82 -1.32 1.07 6.38
N TYR A 83 -0.21 1.40 7.01
CA TYR A 83 0.51 0.48 7.91
C TYR A 83 -0.34 0.10 9.13
N LEU A 84 -0.97 1.08 9.79
CA LEU A 84 -1.81 0.84 10.95
C LEU A 84 -3.05 -0.02 10.64
N VAL A 85 -3.63 0.12 9.45
CA VAL A 85 -4.74 -0.75 9.01
C VAL A 85 -4.31 -2.21 8.97
N VAL A 86 -3.12 -2.48 8.44
CA VAL A 86 -2.60 -3.85 8.34
C VAL A 86 -2.31 -4.42 9.74
N VAL A 87 -1.67 -3.64 10.61
CA VAL A 87 -1.40 -4.04 12.01
C VAL A 87 -2.70 -4.35 12.75
N ARG A 88 -3.73 -3.53 12.62
CA ARG A 88 -5.05 -3.80 13.24
C ARG A 88 -5.68 -5.10 12.72
N ARG A 89 -5.62 -5.33 11.41
CA ARG A 89 -6.15 -6.56 10.82
C ARG A 89 -5.41 -7.80 11.31
N PHE A 90 -4.11 -7.68 11.45
CA PHE A 90 -3.27 -8.76 11.97
C PHE A 90 -3.65 -9.09 13.43
N PHE A 91 -3.74 -8.11 14.33
CA PHE A 91 -4.13 -8.37 15.72
C PHE A 91 -5.59 -8.79 15.88
N ALA A 92 -6.50 -8.37 15.02
CA ALA A 92 -7.86 -8.90 14.98
C ALA A 92 -7.87 -10.38 14.57
N TRP A 93 -7.02 -10.76 13.61
CA TRP A 93 -6.84 -12.14 13.19
C TRP A 93 -6.20 -12.99 14.30
N THR A 94 -5.15 -12.51 14.98
CA THR A 94 -4.54 -13.25 16.10
C THR A 94 -5.52 -13.48 17.25
N GLU A 95 -6.39 -12.51 17.54
CA GLU A 95 -7.46 -12.64 18.52
C GLU A 95 -8.47 -13.71 18.10
N SER A 96 -8.92 -13.71 16.84
CA SER A 96 -9.87 -14.71 16.33
C SER A 96 -9.32 -16.14 16.37
N LYS A 97 -8.01 -16.30 16.21
CA LYS A 97 -7.30 -17.59 16.32
C LYS A 97 -6.90 -17.93 17.76
N LYS A 98 -7.21 -17.09 18.73
CA LYS A 98 -6.79 -17.25 20.15
C LYS A 98 -5.27 -17.35 20.34
N ILE A 99 -4.49 -16.70 19.44
CA ILE A 99 -3.03 -16.68 19.47
C ILE A 99 -2.54 -15.53 20.36
N TYR A 100 -3.13 -14.33 20.19
CA TYR A 100 -2.74 -13.11 20.92
C TYR A 100 -3.92 -12.14 20.98
N PRO A 101 -4.07 -11.38 22.09
CA PRO A 101 -5.16 -10.41 22.21
C PRO A 101 -5.05 -9.26 21.20
N ASN A 102 -6.17 -8.66 20.85
CA ASN A 102 -6.21 -7.53 19.92
C ASN A 102 -5.82 -6.22 20.62
N ILE A 103 -4.52 -6.00 20.76
CA ILE A 103 -3.95 -4.79 21.36
C ILE A 103 -4.07 -3.54 20.47
N ALA A 104 -4.47 -3.70 19.20
CA ALA A 104 -4.61 -2.61 18.23
C ALA A 104 -6.02 -2.04 18.15
N LYS A 105 -7.00 -2.59 18.89
CA LYS A 105 -8.43 -2.29 18.79
C LYS A 105 -8.76 -0.80 19.01
N THR A 106 -8.09 -0.15 19.95
CA THR A 106 -8.35 1.24 20.35
C THR A 106 -7.51 2.27 19.60
N ILE A 107 -6.55 1.83 18.79
CA ILE A 107 -5.61 2.72 18.12
C ILE A 107 -6.29 3.52 17.01
N LYS A 108 -6.31 4.84 17.15
CA LYS A 108 -6.91 5.75 16.16
C LYS A 108 -5.98 6.02 14.99
N ALA A 109 -6.57 6.20 13.82
CA ALA A 109 -5.83 6.65 12.62
C ALA A 109 -5.22 8.05 12.83
N MET A 110 -4.21 8.38 12.02
CA MET A 110 -3.72 9.75 11.90
C MET A 110 -4.79 10.63 11.22
N LYS A 111 -4.96 11.86 11.71
CA LYS A 111 -5.79 12.84 11.01
C LYS A 111 -5.17 13.12 9.64
N LYS A 112 -5.99 13.02 8.60
CA LYS A 112 -5.57 13.36 7.24
C LYS A 112 -5.57 14.87 7.07
N PRO A 113 -4.60 15.46 6.34
CA PRO A 113 -4.66 16.87 5.97
C PRO A 113 -5.97 17.14 5.22
N GLN A 114 -6.71 18.16 5.65
CA GLN A 114 -7.90 18.62 4.94
C GLN A 114 -7.48 19.69 3.92
N GLY A 115 -8.13 19.69 2.76
CA GLY A 115 -8.03 20.81 1.82
C GLY A 115 -6.92 20.72 0.77
N PHE A 116 -6.09 19.68 0.74
CA PHE A 116 -5.15 19.51 -0.38
C PHE A 116 -5.88 19.01 -1.62
N ARG A 117 -6.19 19.90 -2.53
CA ARG A 117 -6.59 19.57 -3.90
C ARG A 117 -5.37 19.71 -4.81
N LYS A 118 -5.03 18.67 -5.56
CA LYS A 118 -4.10 18.84 -6.67
C LYS A 118 -4.76 19.77 -7.69
N GLU A 119 -4.05 20.80 -8.09
CA GLU A 119 -4.51 21.65 -9.18
C GLU A 119 -4.54 20.83 -10.47
N ASN A 120 -5.63 20.97 -11.21
CA ASN A 120 -5.74 20.37 -12.53
C ASN A 120 -4.99 21.22 -13.54
N LEU A 121 -4.44 20.61 -14.58
CA LEU A 121 -3.85 21.35 -15.68
C LEU A 121 -4.93 22.17 -16.40
N SER A 122 -4.63 23.45 -16.67
CA SER A 122 -5.46 24.27 -17.54
C SER A 122 -5.33 23.80 -19.01
N ASN A 123 -6.31 24.14 -19.86
CA ASN A 123 -6.25 23.82 -21.28
C ASN A 123 -4.97 24.33 -21.95
N GLN A 124 -4.51 25.53 -21.57
CA GLN A 124 -3.25 26.09 -22.10
C GLN A 124 -2.02 25.27 -21.68
N GLN A 125 -2.00 24.80 -20.44
CA GLN A 125 -0.91 23.93 -19.95
C GLN A 125 -0.93 22.58 -20.67
N ILE A 126 -2.10 22.01 -20.92
CA ILE A 126 -2.27 20.76 -21.68
C ILE A 126 -1.69 20.92 -23.10
N VAL A 127 -2.04 21.99 -23.79
CA VAL A 127 -1.52 22.27 -25.14
C VAL A 127 0.01 22.41 -25.13
N ARG A 128 0.57 23.15 -24.16
CA ARG A 128 2.03 23.28 -24.02
C ARG A 128 2.72 21.94 -23.77
N VAL A 129 2.16 21.07 -22.92
CA VAL A 129 2.71 19.74 -22.66
C VAL A 129 2.75 18.92 -23.96
N LEU A 130 1.65 18.90 -24.73
CA LEU A 130 1.58 18.15 -25.98
C LEU A 130 2.52 18.70 -27.05
N GLN A 131 2.65 20.02 -27.17
CA GLN A 131 3.56 20.69 -28.11
C GLN A 131 5.04 20.47 -27.76
N GLY A 132 5.37 20.28 -26.48
CA GLY A 132 6.74 20.02 -26.02
C GLY A 132 7.26 18.63 -26.37
N ILE A 133 6.40 17.71 -26.86
CA ILE A 133 6.81 16.33 -27.17
C ILE A 133 7.32 16.27 -28.63
N ASN A 134 8.58 15.91 -28.79
CA ASN A 134 9.19 15.74 -30.11
C ASN A 134 8.69 14.46 -30.80
N GLN A 135 7.80 14.63 -31.76
CA GLN A 135 7.18 13.53 -32.53
C GLN A 135 8.01 13.07 -33.73
N SER A 136 9.21 13.59 -33.96
CA SER A 136 10.08 13.13 -35.05
C SER A 136 10.67 11.72 -34.79
N THR A 137 10.72 11.30 -33.52
CA THR A 137 11.21 9.98 -33.11
C THR A 137 10.07 9.02 -32.82
N LEU A 138 10.34 7.71 -32.93
CA LEU A 138 9.36 6.67 -32.59
C LEU A 138 8.93 6.77 -31.10
N GLN A 139 9.91 7.03 -30.22
CA GLN A 139 9.63 7.22 -28.80
C GLN A 139 8.73 8.44 -28.55
N GLY A 140 9.01 9.57 -29.19
CA GLY A 140 8.20 10.75 -29.03
C GLY A 140 6.76 10.58 -29.58
N LYS A 141 6.58 9.85 -30.68
CA LYS A 141 5.24 9.48 -31.17
C LYS A 141 4.48 8.64 -30.14
N ARG A 142 5.14 7.64 -29.55
CA ARG A 142 4.56 6.81 -28.46
C ARG A 142 4.17 7.67 -27.27
N ASP A 143 5.09 8.50 -26.79
CA ASP A 143 4.88 9.33 -25.60
C ASP A 143 3.74 10.34 -25.83
N PHE A 144 3.66 10.94 -27.03
CA PHE A 144 2.55 11.79 -27.43
C PHE A 144 1.21 11.03 -27.41
N ALA A 145 1.17 9.83 -27.99
CA ALA A 145 -0.05 9.02 -28.04
C ALA A 145 -0.53 8.68 -26.61
N ILE A 146 0.36 8.24 -25.74
CA ILE A 146 0.06 7.90 -24.35
C ILE A 146 -0.48 9.12 -23.59
N ILE A 147 0.24 10.25 -23.63
CA ILE A 147 -0.14 11.46 -22.90
C ILE A 147 -1.44 12.04 -23.43
N ASN A 148 -1.62 12.09 -24.75
CA ASN A 148 -2.84 12.58 -25.37
C ASN A 148 -4.05 11.69 -24.99
N LEU A 149 -3.88 10.38 -24.98
CA LEU A 149 -4.94 9.45 -24.57
C LEU A 149 -5.30 9.64 -23.08
N LEU A 150 -4.31 9.75 -22.18
CA LEU A 150 -4.52 10.03 -20.76
C LEU A 150 -5.29 11.32 -20.53
N LEU A 151 -4.91 12.39 -21.22
CA LEU A 151 -5.52 13.72 -21.07
C LEU A 151 -6.97 13.75 -21.58
N ARG A 152 -7.28 13.04 -22.66
CA ARG A 152 -8.63 13.01 -23.27
C ARG A 152 -9.59 12.08 -22.53
N THR A 153 -9.10 10.99 -21.98
CA THR A 153 -9.95 9.92 -21.45
C THR A 153 -9.96 9.82 -19.93
N GLY A 154 -8.96 10.38 -19.26
CA GLY A 154 -8.80 10.23 -17.81
C GLY A 154 -8.44 8.81 -17.36
N LEU A 155 -7.95 7.97 -18.27
CA LEU A 155 -7.52 6.61 -17.98
C LEU A 155 -6.42 6.56 -16.93
N ARG A 156 -6.36 5.48 -16.19
CA ARG A 156 -5.24 5.21 -15.31
C ARG A 156 -4.05 4.68 -16.11
N THR A 157 -2.84 4.97 -15.64
CA THR A 157 -1.61 4.47 -16.29
C THR A 157 -1.59 2.96 -16.48
N VAL A 158 -2.13 2.18 -15.52
CA VAL A 158 -2.22 0.73 -15.61
C VAL A 158 -3.20 0.25 -16.71
N GLU A 159 -4.21 1.04 -17.00
CA GLU A 159 -5.18 0.73 -18.07
C GLU A 159 -4.54 0.92 -19.44
N ILE A 160 -3.74 1.97 -19.61
CA ILE A 160 -2.96 2.16 -20.84
C ILE A 160 -1.84 1.10 -20.98
N GLN A 161 -1.17 0.75 -19.87
CA GLN A 161 -0.12 -0.26 -19.89
C GLN A 161 -0.63 -1.64 -20.35
N ARG A 162 -1.90 -1.94 -20.11
CA ARG A 162 -2.56 -3.20 -20.52
C ARG A 162 -3.23 -3.14 -21.87
N ALA A 163 -3.34 -1.94 -22.44
CA ALA A 163 -4.01 -1.71 -23.70
C ALA A 163 -3.25 -2.36 -24.85
N ASP A 164 -3.99 -2.98 -25.75
CA ASP A 164 -3.50 -3.51 -27.02
C ASP A 164 -4.23 -2.86 -28.19
N ILE A 165 -3.69 -3.02 -29.41
CA ILE A 165 -4.27 -2.47 -30.65
C ILE A 165 -5.67 -3.04 -30.90
N VAL A 166 -5.90 -4.29 -30.54
CA VAL A 166 -7.21 -4.96 -30.67
C VAL A 166 -8.30 -4.34 -29.81
N ASP A 167 -7.93 -3.59 -28.76
CA ASP A 167 -8.87 -2.90 -27.88
C ASP A 167 -9.44 -1.63 -28.54
N ILE A 168 -8.92 -1.23 -29.70
CA ILE A 168 -9.38 -0.05 -30.45
C ILE A 168 -10.33 -0.48 -31.57
N ALA A 169 -11.61 -0.25 -31.39
CA ALA A 169 -12.60 -0.42 -32.46
C ALA A 169 -12.87 0.90 -33.17
N ARG A 170 -12.82 0.90 -34.49
CA ARG A 170 -13.22 2.02 -35.33
C ARG A 170 -14.64 1.76 -35.86
N CYS A 171 -15.55 2.65 -35.52
CA CYS A 171 -16.92 2.64 -36.02
C CYS A 171 -17.20 3.95 -36.77
N ALA A 172 -17.25 3.94 -38.09
CA ALA A 172 -17.50 5.11 -38.93
C ALA A 172 -16.73 6.37 -38.46
N ASP A 173 -17.39 7.28 -37.76
CA ASP A 173 -16.82 8.56 -37.33
C ASP A 173 -16.30 8.54 -35.88
N GLU A 174 -16.41 7.42 -35.17
CA GLU A 174 -16.01 7.29 -33.79
C GLU A 174 -14.96 6.19 -33.61
N ALA A 175 -13.97 6.44 -32.70
CA ALA A 175 -13.08 5.41 -32.19
C ALA A 175 -13.49 5.04 -30.77
N LYS A 176 -13.75 3.77 -30.53
CA LYS A 176 -14.03 3.22 -29.19
C LYS A 176 -12.82 2.51 -28.66
N PHE A 177 -12.48 2.79 -27.43
CA PHE A 177 -11.40 2.13 -26.75
C PHE A 177 -11.96 1.27 -25.61
N TYR A 178 -11.78 -0.04 -25.70
CA TYR A 178 -12.18 -1.00 -24.67
C TYR A 178 -11.13 -1.07 -23.59
N ILE A 179 -11.54 -0.85 -22.35
CA ILE A 179 -10.62 -0.72 -21.23
C ILE A 179 -10.80 -1.86 -20.25
N GLN A 180 -9.71 -2.55 -19.97
CA GLN A 180 -9.65 -3.50 -18.87
C GLN A 180 -9.39 -2.76 -17.55
N GLY A 181 -10.45 -2.49 -16.79
CA GLY A 181 -10.39 -1.76 -15.52
C GLY A 181 -9.64 -2.51 -14.42
N LYS A 182 -9.17 -1.75 -13.42
CA LYS A 182 -8.53 -2.33 -12.22
C LYS A 182 -9.52 -3.26 -11.51
N GLY A 183 -9.25 -4.57 -11.52
CA GLY A 183 -10.06 -5.55 -10.80
C GLY A 183 -11.05 -6.33 -11.65
N ARG A 184 -11.15 -6.06 -12.91
CA ARG A 184 -11.86 -6.90 -13.88
C ARG A 184 -10.81 -7.79 -14.54
N ASP A 185 -10.78 -9.04 -14.14
CA ASP A 185 -10.14 -10.08 -14.95
C ASP A 185 -11.12 -10.40 -16.05
N ALA A 186 -10.63 -10.59 -17.29
CA ALA A 186 -11.44 -10.80 -18.48
C ALA A 186 -12.38 -12.00 -18.34
#